data_a7e9a0f0910e4bac6a15722a1d9c2e78
#
_entry.id   a7e9a0f0910e4bac6a15722a1d9c2e78
#
_cell.length_a   1.000
_cell.length_b   1.000
_cell.length_c   1.000
_cell.angle_alpha   90.00
_cell.angle_beta   90.00
_cell.angle_gamma   90.00
#
_symmetry.space_group_name_H-M   'P 1'
#
loop_
_entity.id
_entity.type
_entity.pdbx_description
1 polymer ?
#
loop_
_entity_poly.entity_id
_entity_poly.type
_entity_poly.pdbx_seq_one_letter_code
_entity_poly.pdbx_strand_id
1 'polypeptide(L)'
;NRSVTSILYLLATDKEDVMSKFFTYEERLTLQKSLKESMSIKAIARLLDKNPTTVSREIKKYSSEVATGYPGYPFNACKNRMTCRKKNICGNDCTRKSAQYCKICRDCNEHCTDFVLEVCSARFRPPYVCNGCQTIGKCTLMKTLYDAEHAHIASHQKISESRSGLCVSEEEIARLNRIISPLVQQGQSIHQIYIEHENELMCSEKTIYNYIDACLFDVRNIDLPRKVRFRERYKKPEFKVDKGCRIGRSYKEFEAYMEKNPDTAVV
;
A
#
# COMPACT_ATOMS: atom_id res chain seq x y z
N ASN A 1 50.84 -13.42 5.83
CA ASN A 1 49.71 -14.19 6.38
C ASN A 1 48.93 -13.42 7.46
N ARG A 2 48.55 -12.17 7.17
CA ARG A 2 47.64 -11.38 8.00
C ARG A 2 46.77 -10.56 7.06
N SER A 3 45.77 -11.16 6.38
CA SER A 3 44.78 -10.34 5.69
C SER A 3 43.50 -11.06 5.23
N VAL A 4 43.24 -12.29 5.62
CA VAL A 4 42.01 -13.00 5.22
C VAL A 4 41.04 -13.15 6.40
N THR A 5 41.50 -13.03 7.64
CA THR A 5 40.64 -13.12 8.84
C THR A 5 39.90 -11.82 9.20
N SER A 6 40.32 -10.67 8.65
CA SER A 6 39.66 -9.38 8.93
C SER A 6 38.44 -9.07 8.04
N ILE A 7 38.29 -9.77 6.93
CA ILE A 7 37.15 -9.52 6.00
C ILE A 7 35.90 -10.35 6.37
N LEU A 8 36.10 -11.46 7.11
CA LEU A 8 34.99 -12.28 7.60
C LEU A 8 34.31 -11.76 8.88
N TYR A 9 34.94 -10.80 9.56
CA TYR A 9 34.41 -10.19 10.80
C TYR A 9 33.52 -8.96 10.54
N LEU A 10 33.44 -8.46 9.29
CA LEU A 10 32.65 -7.28 8.92
C LEU A 10 31.28 -7.62 8.29
N LEU A 11 30.92 -8.90 8.22
CA LEU A 11 29.60 -9.34 7.71
C LEU A 11 28.67 -9.91 8.81
N ALA A 12 29.14 -9.96 10.05
CA ALA A 12 28.30 -10.18 11.22
C ALA A 12 28.03 -8.83 11.89
N THR A 13 27.45 -7.89 11.18
CA THR A 13 26.68 -6.84 11.85
C THR A 13 25.45 -7.52 12.40
N ASP A 14 25.47 -7.78 13.70
CA ASP A 14 24.30 -8.01 14.51
C ASP A 14 23.22 -6.99 14.05
N LYS A 15 22.31 -7.46 13.23
CA LYS A 15 20.96 -6.88 13.23
C LYS A 15 20.46 -7.18 14.64
N GLU A 16 20.67 -6.26 15.56
CA GLU A 16 19.76 -6.13 16.68
C GLU A 16 18.38 -6.04 16.02
N ASP A 17 17.66 -7.14 16.07
CA ASP A 17 16.25 -7.20 15.73
C ASP A 17 15.54 -6.26 16.71
N VAL A 18 15.55 -4.98 16.37
CA VAL A 18 14.62 -4.02 16.97
C VAL A 18 13.25 -4.57 16.62
N MET A 19 12.68 -5.32 17.56
CA MET A 19 11.33 -5.92 17.45
C MET A 19 10.40 -4.84 16.92
N SER A 20 10.14 -4.88 15.62
CA SER A 20 9.29 -3.89 14.99
C SER A 20 7.91 -3.95 15.63
N LYS A 21 7.49 -2.83 16.20
CA LYS A 21 6.17 -2.67 16.81
C LYS A 21 5.03 -2.90 15.81
N PHE A 22 5.34 -2.88 14.51
CA PHE A 22 4.40 -3.01 13.41
C PHE A 22 4.62 -4.34 12.68
N PHE A 23 3.57 -4.83 12.03
CA PHE A 23 3.64 -6.02 11.18
C PHE A 23 4.30 -5.68 9.85
N THR A 24 5.29 -6.50 9.45
CA THR A 24 5.84 -6.49 8.10
C THR A 24 4.90 -7.23 7.13
N TYR A 25 5.14 -7.11 5.83
CA TYR A 25 4.35 -7.85 4.84
C TYR A 25 4.53 -9.36 4.97
N GLU A 26 5.76 -9.84 5.20
CA GLU A 26 6.07 -11.25 5.38
C GLU A 26 5.41 -11.84 6.63
N GLU A 27 5.39 -11.09 7.73
CA GLU A 27 4.68 -11.49 8.94
C GLU A 27 3.17 -11.59 8.70
N ARG A 28 2.59 -10.71 7.87
CA ARG A 28 1.17 -10.78 7.47
C ARG A 28 0.87 -11.98 6.59
N LEU A 29 1.76 -12.35 5.66
CA LEU A 29 1.63 -13.58 4.86
C LEU A 29 1.67 -14.81 5.75
N THR A 30 2.61 -14.85 6.69
CA THR A 30 2.73 -15.95 7.67
C THR A 30 1.49 -16.03 8.55
N LEU A 31 0.97 -14.90 9.02
CA LEU A 31 -0.28 -14.82 9.76
C LEU A 31 -1.46 -15.37 8.95
N GLN A 32 -1.62 -14.96 7.70
CA GLN A 32 -2.68 -15.44 6.81
C GLN A 32 -2.60 -16.95 6.59
N LYS A 33 -1.40 -17.50 6.37
CA LYS A 33 -1.17 -18.94 6.21
C LYS A 33 -1.55 -19.69 7.47
N SER A 34 -1.05 -19.25 8.63
CA SER A 34 -1.34 -19.86 9.94
C SER A 34 -2.85 -19.85 10.28
N LEU A 35 -3.56 -18.77 9.90
CA LEU A 35 -5.01 -18.68 10.03
C LEU A 35 -5.74 -19.69 9.14
N LYS A 36 -5.26 -19.95 7.90
CA LYS A 36 -5.80 -20.99 7.03
C LYS A 36 -5.59 -22.39 7.60
N GLU A 37 -4.49 -22.60 8.30
CA GLU A 37 -4.16 -23.83 9.00
C GLU A 37 -4.89 -23.99 10.35
N SER A 38 -5.80 -23.08 10.68
CA SER A 38 -6.58 -23.07 11.93
C SER A 38 -5.74 -22.99 13.21
N MET A 39 -4.55 -22.41 13.15
CA MET A 39 -3.69 -22.22 14.32
C MET A 39 -4.33 -21.27 15.34
N SER A 40 -4.09 -21.51 16.62
CA SER A 40 -4.54 -20.59 17.66
C SER A 40 -3.76 -19.29 17.66
N ILE A 41 -4.38 -18.18 18.11
CA ILE A 41 -3.70 -16.86 18.21
C ILE A 41 -2.43 -16.96 19.06
N LYS A 42 -2.43 -17.76 20.12
CA LYS A 42 -1.24 -17.98 20.97
C LYS A 42 -0.10 -18.68 20.21
N ALA A 43 -0.43 -19.66 19.37
CA ALA A 43 0.56 -20.37 18.56
C ALA A 43 1.14 -19.46 17.47
N ILE A 44 0.29 -18.68 16.81
CA ILE A 44 0.71 -17.68 15.82
C ILE A 44 1.60 -16.60 16.45
N ALA A 45 1.23 -16.14 17.64
CA ALA A 45 2.00 -15.13 18.37
C ALA A 45 3.42 -15.61 18.70
N ARG A 46 3.57 -16.88 19.10
CA ARG A 46 4.89 -17.51 19.32
C ARG A 46 5.69 -17.63 18.02
N LEU A 47 5.02 -18.02 16.92
CA LEU A 47 5.68 -18.14 15.60
C LEU A 47 6.21 -16.81 15.09
N LEU A 48 5.49 -15.71 15.34
CA LEU A 48 5.83 -14.36 14.88
C LEU A 48 6.63 -13.55 15.93
N ASP A 49 6.96 -14.15 17.07
CA ASP A 49 7.58 -13.48 18.21
C ASP A 49 6.88 -12.18 18.61
N LYS A 50 5.54 -12.22 18.66
CA LYS A 50 4.69 -11.07 18.99
C LYS A 50 3.73 -11.40 20.13
N ASN A 51 3.23 -10.36 20.78
CA ASN A 51 2.23 -10.56 21.82
C ASN A 51 0.89 -11.02 21.21
N PRO A 52 0.19 -12.02 21.82
CA PRO A 52 -1.12 -12.48 21.34
C PRO A 52 -2.17 -11.38 21.19
N THR A 53 -2.13 -10.33 22.04
CA THR A 53 -3.02 -9.19 21.91
C THR A 53 -2.74 -8.35 20.67
N THR A 54 -1.45 -8.24 20.27
CA THR A 54 -1.04 -7.54 19.06
C THR A 54 -1.52 -8.29 17.82
N VAL A 55 -1.38 -9.60 17.78
CA VAL A 55 -1.90 -10.45 16.70
C VAL A 55 -3.43 -10.35 16.61
N SER A 56 -4.11 -10.41 17.74
CA SER A 56 -5.57 -10.28 17.80
C SER A 56 -6.06 -8.91 17.29
N ARG A 57 -5.35 -7.83 17.65
CA ARG A 57 -5.66 -6.47 17.18
C ARG A 57 -5.43 -6.32 15.70
N GLU A 58 -4.33 -6.88 15.16
CA GLU A 58 -4.04 -6.88 13.73
C GLU A 58 -5.16 -7.58 12.95
N ILE A 59 -5.56 -8.79 13.36
CA ILE A 59 -6.65 -9.53 12.73
C ILE A 59 -7.95 -8.72 12.73
N LYS A 60 -8.37 -8.22 13.89
CA LYS A 60 -9.62 -7.45 14.01
C LYS A 60 -9.61 -6.14 13.22
N LYS A 61 -8.45 -5.49 13.14
CA LYS A 61 -8.32 -4.18 12.50
C LYS A 61 -8.35 -4.25 10.98
N TYR A 62 -7.78 -5.32 10.41
CA TYR A 62 -7.56 -5.42 8.98
C TYR A 62 -8.30 -6.58 8.31
N SER A 63 -9.16 -7.30 9.03
CA SER A 63 -10.08 -8.24 8.39
C SER A 63 -11.23 -7.50 7.69
N SER A 64 -11.67 -8.07 6.57
CA SER A 64 -12.76 -7.54 5.76
C SER A 64 -13.98 -8.48 5.79
N GLU A 65 -15.17 -7.91 5.64
CA GLU A 65 -16.40 -8.68 5.50
C GLU A 65 -16.68 -8.97 4.03
N VAL A 66 -16.98 -10.22 3.73
CA VAL A 66 -17.21 -10.69 2.37
C VAL A 66 -18.55 -11.43 2.30
N ALA A 67 -19.47 -10.88 1.50
CA ALA A 67 -20.80 -11.45 1.25
C ALA A 67 -20.74 -12.46 0.10
N THR A 68 -20.21 -13.67 0.34
CA THR A 68 -20.08 -14.72 -0.66
C THR A 68 -20.76 -16.01 -0.23
N GLY A 69 -21.42 -16.68 -1.19
CA GLY A 69 -21.93 -18.03 -1.03
C GLY A 69 -20.96 -19.09 -1.56
N TYR A 70 -21.53 -20.15 -2.15
CA TYR A 70 -20.81 -21.22 -2.85
C TYR A 70 -21.59 -21.62 -4.12
N PRO A 71 -21.03 -22.42 -5.03
CA PRO A 71 -21.71 -22.76 -6.27
C PRO A 71 -23.14 -23.27 -6.07
N GLY A 72 -24.11 -22.61 -6.72
CA GLY A 72 -25.54 -22.89 -6.59
C GLY A 72 -26.25 -22.24 -5.38
N TYR A 73 -25.51 -21.71 -4.42
CA TYR A 73 -26.05 -21.08 -3.22
C TYR A 73 -25.35 -19.74 -2.96
N PRO A 74 -25.96 -18.63 -3.41
CA PRO A 74 -25.41 -17.28 -3.19
C PRO A 74 -25.40 -16.90 -1.72
N PHE A 75 -24.83 -15.75 -1.42
CA PHE A 75 -24.88 -15.15 -0.10
C PHE A 75 -26.32 -15.06 0.41
N ASN A 76 -26.59 -15.58 1.58
CA ASN A 76 -27.87 -15.49 2.25
C ASN A 76 -27.65 -15.53 3.77
N ALA A 77 -27.84 -14.37 4.40
CA ALA A 77 -27.67 -14.22 5.85
C ALA A 77 -28.94 -14.48 6.67
N CYS A 78 -30.01 -14.98 6.04
CA CYS A 78 -31.25 -15.29 6.73
C CYS A 78 -31.10 -16.51 7.66
N LYS A 79 -31.58 -16.43 8.89
CA LYS A 79 -31.65 -17.55 9.83
C LYS A 79 -32.43 -18.75 9.25
N ASN A 80 -33.50 -18.44 8.50
CA ASN A 80 -34.39 -19.45 7.91
C ASN A 80 -33.91 -20.00 6.55
N ARG A 81 -32.72 -19.61 6.07
CA ARG A 81 -32.21 -19.93 4.71
C ARG A 81 -32.20 -21.43 4.37
N MET A 82 -32.03 -22.30 5.36
CA MET A 82 -31.99 -23.74 5.12
C MET A 82 -33.38 -24.32 4.88
N THR A 83 -34.38 -23.88 5.62
CA THR A 83 -35.73 -24.44 5.63
C THR A 83 -36.73 -23.63 4.79
N CYS A 84 -36.41 -22.40 4.45
CA CYS A 84 -37.32 -21.49 3.72
C CYS A 84 -37.70 -22.05 2.34
N ARG A 85 -39.00 -22.07 2.05
CA ARG A 85 -39.59 -22.52 0.76
C ARG A 85 -40.36 -21.41 0.06
N LYS A 86 -40.18 -20.12 0.46
CA LYS A 86 -40.87 -18.99 -0.15
C LYS A 86 -40.46 -18.81 -1.61
N LYS A 87 -41.42 -18.41 -2.43
CA LYS A 87 -41.28 -18.11 -3.86
C LYS A 87 -41.82 -16.72 -4.14
N ASN A 88 -41.34 -16.09 -5.22
CA ASN A 88 -41.85 -14.82 -5.74
C ASN A 88 -41.90 -13.68 -4.70
N ILE A 89 -40.90 -13.58 -3.81
CA ILE A 89 -40.84 -12.54 -2.79
C ILE A 89 -40.72 -11.14 -3.41
N CYS A 90 -40.00 -11.02 -4.54
CA CYS A 90 -39.82 -9.77 -5.28
C CYS A 90 -40.99 -9.43 -6.25
N GLY A 91 -42.02 -10.26 -6.31
CA GLY A 91 -43.17 -10.05 -7.22
C GLY A 91 -42.74 -9.99 -8.69
N ASN A 92 -43.17 -8.94 -9.39
CA ASN A 92 -42.87 -8.75 -10.82
C ASN A 92 -41.42 -8.38 -11.10
N ASP A 93 -40.70 -7.85 -10.14
CA ASP A 93 -39.30 -7.40 -10.25
C ASP A 93 -38.31 -8.53 -10.07
N CYS A 94 -38.77 -9.78 -9.98
CA CYS A 94 -37.93 -10.91 -9.77
C CYS A 94 -36.95 -11.15 -10.94
N THR A 95 -35.66 -11.01 -10.70
CA THR A 95 -34.59 -11.22 -11.69
C THR A 95 -34.30 -12.71 -11.95
N ARG A 96 -34.74 -13.61 -11.07
CA ARG A 96 -34.54 -15.06 -11.15
C ARG A 96 -35.85 -15.87 -11.12
N LYS A 97 -36.73 -15.62 -12.08
CA LYS A 97 -38.02 -16.31 -12.19
C LYS A 97 -37.91 -17.85 -12.26
N SER A 98 -36.75 -18.38 -12.70
CA SER A 98 -36.51 -19.82 -12.80
C SER A 98 -36.01 -20.46 -11.48
N ALA A 99 -35.74 -19.69 -10.46
CA ALA A 99 -35.29 -20.24 -9.17
C ALA A 99 -36.45 -20.95 -8.47
N GLN A 100 -36.21 -22.21 -8.05
CA GLN A 100 -37.22 -23.00 -7.35
C GLN A 100 -37.68 -22.35 -6.04
N TYR A 101 -36.79 -21.69 -5.31
CA TYR A 101 -37.05 -20.97 -4.07
C TYR A 101 -36.25 -19.68 -3.98
N CYS A 102 -36.81 -18.65 -3.35
CA CYS A 102 -36.12 -17.36 -3.16
C CYS A 102 -34.83 -17.45 -2.33
N LYS A 103 -34.69 -18.45 -1.47
CA LYS A 103 -33.47 -18.70 -0.68
C LYS A 103 -32.20 -18.91 -1.52
N ILE A 104 -32.36 -19.26 -2.80
CA ILE A 104 -31.27 -19.45 -3.78
C ILE A 104 -31.02 -18.14 -4.57
N CYS A 105 -31.69 -17.05 -4.23
CA CYS A 105 -31.51 -15.75 -4.83
C CYS A 105 -30.79 -14.80 -3.86
N ARG A 106 -29.87 -14.01 -4.38
CA ARG A 106 -29.14 -13.00 -3.59
C ARG A 106 -30.05 -11.91 -3.06
N ASP A 107 -31.06 -11.55 -3.84
CA ASP A 107 -31.98 -10.46 -3.54
C ASP A 107 -32.95 -10.81 -2.40
N CYS A 108 -33.03 -12.08 -2.01
CA CYS A 108 -33.84 -12.55 -0.89
C CYS A 108 -33.53 -11.81 0.43
N ASN A 109 -32.28 -11.41 0.66
CA ASN A 109 -31.90 -10.71 1.89
C ASN A 109 -32.52 -9.31 1.99
N GLU A 110 -32.80 -8.67 0.85
CA GLU A 110 -33.29 -7.28 0.76
C GLU A 110 -34.82 -7.21 0.71
N HIS A 111 -35.46 -8.19 0.04
CA HIS A 111 -36.90 -8.14 -0.25
C HIS A 111 -37.77 -8.98 0.67
N CYS A 112 -37.17 -9.84 1.52
CA CYS A 112 -37.96 -10.73 2.35
C CYS A 112 -38.42 -10.04 3.66
N THR A 113 -39.74 -9.90 3.83
CA THR A 113 -40.35 -9.34 5.05
C THR A 113 -40.06 -10.16 6.31
N ASP A 114 -39.86 -11.47 6.18
CA ASP A 114 -39.54 -12.37 7.29
C ASP A 114 -38.04 -12.64 7.40
N PHE A 115 -37.24 -11.72 6.88
CA PHE A 115 -35.78 -11.83 6.98
C PHE A 115 -35.35 -11.64 8.45
N VAL A 116 -34.63 -12.64 8.98
CA VAL A 116 -34.01 -12.58 10.30
C VAL A 116 -32.52 -12.78 10.12
N LEU A 117 -31.74 -11.75 10.40
CA LEU A 117 -30.27 -11.80 10.29
C LEU A 117 -29.68 -12.89 11.17
N GLU A 118 -28.86 -13.74 10.62
CA GLU A 118 -28.02 -14.69 11.33
C GLU A 118 -26.55 -14.34 11.16
N VAL A 119 -25.86 -14.18 12.27
CA VAL A 119 -24.42 -13.96 12.28
C VAL A 119 -23.74 -15.20 12.87
N CYS A 120 -22.71 -15.69 12.19
CA CYS A 120 -21.96 -16.85 12.68
C CYS A 120 -21.27 -16.54 14.00
N SER A 121 -21.53 -17.32 15.04
CA SER A 121 -20.96 -17.13 16.38
C SER A 121 -19.43 -17.29 16.42
N ALA A 122 -18.84 -18.03 15.46
CA ALA A 122 -17.39 -18.18 15.35
C ALA A 122 -16.67 -16.87 15.06
N ARG A 123 -17.35 -15.86 14.47
CA ARG A 123 -16.78 -14.53 14.22
C ARG A 123 -16.51 -13.74 15.52
N PHE A 124 -17.15 -14.10 16.61
CA PHE A 124 -16.99 -13.45 17.93
C PHE A 124 -15.98 -14.16 18.82
N ARG A 125 -15.47 -15.31 18.37
CA ARG A 125 -14.46 -16.10 19.10
C ARG A 125 -13.13 -16.09 18.36
N PRO A 126 -11.98 -16.16 19.08
CA PRO A 126 -10.69 -16.28 18.41
C PRO A 126 -10.66 -17.47 17.42
N PRO A 127 -10.12 -17.27 16.23
CA PRO A 127 -9.32 -16.14 15.69
C PRO A 127 -10.14 -14.99 15.07
N TYR A 128 -11.47 -14.91 15.23
CA TYR A 128 -12.38 -13.87 14.74
C TYR A 128 -12.59 -13.83 13.22
N VAL A 129 -11.96 -14.73 12.48
CA VAL A 129 -11.99 -14.79 11.00
C VAL A 129 -12.35 -16.20 10.53
N CYS A 130 -12.81 -16.27 9.30
CA CYS A 130 -13.24 -17.52 8.67
C CYS A 130 -12.14 -18.22 7.85
N ASN A 131 -10.90 -17.72 7.86
CA ASN A 131 -9.81 -18.25 7.02
C ASN A 131 -9.57 -19.77 7.17
N GLY A 132 -9.63 -20.29 8.40
CA GLY A 132 -9.46 -21.71 8.71
C GLY A 132 -10.77 -22.46 8.99
N CYS A 133 -11.91 -21.86 8.66
CA CYS A 133 -13.21 -22.49 8.92
C CYS A 133 -13.44 -23.70 8.02
N GLN A 134 -13.64 -24.89 8.60
CA GLN A 134 -13.86 -26.13 7.84
C GLN A 134 -15.12 -26.10 6.96
N THR A 135 -16.13 -25.32 7.35
CA THR A 135 -17.40 -25.22 6.60
C THR A 135 -17.44 -24.02 5.66
N ILE A 136 -16.33 -23.29 5.47
CA ILE A 136 -16.29 -22.07 4.66
C ILE A 136 -16.75 -22.28 3.22
N GLY A 137 -16.44 -23.46 2.63
CA GLY A 137 -16.82 -23.83 1.27
C GLY A 137 -18.33 -24.06 1.06
N LYS A 138 -19.10 -24.26 2.15
CA LYS A 138 -20.57 -24.44 2.12
C LYS A 138 -21.30 -23.37 2.94
N CYS A 139 -20.62 -22.27 3.30
CA CYS A 139 -21.19 -21.21 4.10
C CYS A 139 -21.79 -20.13 3.21
N THR A 140 -23.03 -19.72 3.50
CA THR A 140 -23.73 -18.63 2.83
C THR A 140 -23.83 -17.36 3.67
N LEU A 141 -23.37 -17.41 4.95
CA LEU A 141 -23.37 -16.26 5.85
C LEU A 141 -22.26 -15.26 5.50
N MET A 142 -22.37 -14.06 6.04
CA MET A 142 -21.30 -13.07 5.98
C MET A 142 -20.01 -13.66 6.56
N LYS A 143 -18.96 -13.66 5.77
CA LYS A 143 -17.63 -14.16 6.14
C LYS A 143 -16.76 -12.99 6.54
N THR A 144 -15.92 -13.18 7.54
CA THR A 144 -14.84 -12.24 7.88
C THR A 144 -13.52 -12.90 7.49
N LEU A 145 -12.77 -12.29 6.59
CA LEU A 145 -11.51 -12.83 6.08
C LEU A 145 -10.36 -11.88 6.38
N TYR A 146 -9.25 -12.43 6.78
CA TYR A 146 -7.98 -11.71 6.85
C TYR A 146 -7.18 -11.98 5.59
N ASP A 147 -6.79 -10.91 4.91
CA ASP A 147 -5.94 -10.94 3.74
C ASP A 147 -4.70 -10.09 3.98
N ALA A 148 -3.52 -10.64 3.73
CA ALA A 148 -2.24 -10.02 4.05
C ALA A 148 -1.96 -8.79 3.18
N GLU A 149 -2.30 -8.85 1.89
CA GLU A 149 -2.11 -7.76 0.96
C GLU A 149 -3.02 -6.58 1.30
N HIS A 150 -4.32 -6.87 1.49
CA HIS A 150 -5.28 -5.86 1.94
C HIS A 150 -4.86 -5.21 3.26
N ALA A 151 -4.42 -6.01 4.24
CA ALA A 151 -3.96 -5.51 5.53
C ALA A 151 -2.71 -4.62 5.39
N HIS A 152 -1.79 -4.98 4.50
CA HIS A 152 -0.59 -4.22 4.23
C HIS A 152 -0.93 -2.86 3.62
N ILE A 153 -1.70 -2.84 2.54
CA ILE A 153 -2.15 -1.62 1.86
C ILE A 153 -2.92 -0.72 2.83
N ALA A 154 -3.90 -1.27 3.55
CA ALA A 154 -4.71 -0.50 4.50
C ALA A 154 -3.89 0.07 5.66
N SER A 155 -2.85 -0.64 6.13
CA SER A 155 -1.96 -0.12 7.17
C SER A 155 -1.10 1.05 6.67
N HIS A 156 -0.57 0.97 5.44
CA HIS A 156 0.19 2.04 4.83
C HIS A 156 -0.68 3.27 4.52
N GLN A 157 -1.89 3.05 4.02
CA GLN A 157 -2.85 4.14 3.80
C GLN A 157 -3.15 4.90 5.08
N LYS A 158 -3.43 4.20 6.20
CA LYS A 158 -3.64 4.86 7.49
C LYS A 158 -2.45 5.67 7.98
N ILE A 159 -1.22 5.18 7.75
CA ILE A 159 0.00 5.92 8.10
C ILE A 159 0.13 7.15 7.20
N SER A 160 -0.14 7.01 5.90
CA SER A 160 -0.11 8.12 4.95
C SER A 160 -1.17 9.16 5.28
N GLU A 161 -2.41 8.74 5.51
CA GLU A 161 -3.53 9.61 5.89
C GLU A 161 -3.28 10.34 7.22
N SER A 162 -2.71 9.65 8.21
CA SER A 162 -2.39 10.28 9.50
C SER A 162 -1.25 11.29 9.42
N ARG A 163 -0.45 11.22 8.38
CA ARG A 163 0.65 12.15 8.08
C ARG A 163 0.29 13.16 7.00
N SER A 164 -0.82 12.93 6.29
CA SER A 164 -1.38 13.87 5.33
C SER A 164 -2.23 14.88 6.08
N GLY A 165 -2.20 16.11 5.63
CA GLY A 165 -2.94 17.20 6.23
C GLY A 165 -2.05 18.20 6.96
N LEU A 166 -2.66 19.29 7.29
CA LEU A 166 -2.01 20.42 7.95
C LEU A 166 -2.25 20.29 9.46
N CYS A 167 -1.18 20.15 10.22
CA CYS A 167 -1.25 20.20 11.69
C CYS A 167 -1.37 21.62 12.23
N VAL A 168 -1.89 22.56 11.41
CA VAL A 168 -1.93 24.00 11.70
C VAL A 168 -3.33 24.51 11.46
N SER A 169 -3.82 25.41 12.33
CA SER A 169 -5.13 26.05 12.18
C SER A 169 -5.15 27.03 11.01
N GLU A 170 -6.34 27.31 10.47
CA GLU A 170 -6.52 28.29 9.41
C GLU A 170 -6.07 29.69 9.84
N GLU A 171 -6.26 30.03 11.12
CA GLU A 171 -5.81 31.30 11.70
C GLU A 171 -4.29 31.45 11.66
N GLU A 172 -3.57 30.38 11.98
CA GLU A 172 -2.12 30.35 11.96
C GLU A 172 -1.59 30.41 10.52
N ILE A 173 -2.23 29.73 9.57
CA ILE A 173 -1.91 29.86 8.13
C ILE A 173 -2.11 31.29 7.66
N ALA A 174 -3.22 31.93 8.04
CA ALA A 174 -3.49 33.33 7.70
C ALA A 174 -2.46 34.26 8.33
N ARG A 175 -1.97 33.97 9.54
CA ARG A 175 -0.90 34.75 10.19
C ARG A 175 0.41 34.60 9.44
N LEU A 176 0.81 33.37 9.11
CA LEU A 176 2.04 33.12 8.34
C LEU A 176 1.97 33.75 6.95
N ASN A 177 0.82 33.68 6.29
CA ASN A 177 0.61 34.29 4.98
C ASN A 177 0.81 35.80 4.99
N ARG A 178 0.32 36.47 6.03
CA ARG A 178 0.51 37.91 6.19
C ARG A 178 1.96 38.33 6.34
N ILE A 179 2.82 37.46 6.89
CA ILE A 179 4.26 37.75 7.05
C ILE A 179 5.00 37.39 5.75
N ILE A 180 4.77 36.20 5.24
CA ILE A 180 5.58 35.59 4.16
C ILE A 180 5.25 36.18 2.80
N SER A 181 3.95 36.30 2.47
CA SER A 181 3.55 36.66 1.10
C SER A 181 4.05 38.04 0.64
N PRO A 182 4.00 39.10 1.45
CA PRO A 182 4.54 40.41 1.04
C PRO A 182 6.06 40.40 0.83
N LEU A 183 6.80 39.66 1.66
CA LEU A 183 8.26 39.62 1.60
C LEU A 183 8.72 38.82 0.36
N VAL A 184 8.03 37.72 0.03
CA VAL A 184 8.29 36.95 -1.22
C VAL A 184 7.99 37.81 -2.45
N GLN A 185 6.90 38.57 -2.46
CA GLN A 185 6.55 39.47 -3.55
C GLN A 185 7.58 40.62 -3.74
N GLN A 186 8.27 41.00 -2.67
CA GLN A 186 9.41 41.95 -2.72
C GLN A 186 10.70 41.28 -3.25
N GLY A 187 10.67 39.95 -3.56
CA GLY A 187 11.81 39.22 -4.11
C GLY A 187 12.73 38.60 -3.05
N GLN A 188 12.35 38.60 -1.77
CA GLN A 188 13.12 37.94 -0.73
C GLN A 188 13.02 36.38 -0.88
N SER A 189 14.11 35.70 -0.57
CA SER A 189 14.11 34.24 -0.54
C SER A 189 13.48 33.73 0.77
N ILE A 190 12.86 32.55 0.72
CA ILE A 190 12.30 31.91 1.93
C ILE A 190 13.36 31.75 3.03
N HIS A 191 14.60 31.44 2.65
CA HIS A 191 15.71 31.30 3.60
C HIS A 191 16.00 32.65 4.33
N GLN A 192 16.00 33.76 3.61
CA GLN A 192 16.20 35.08 4.20
C GLN A 192 15.06 35.42 5.16
N ILE A 193 13.82 35.22 4.72
CA ILE A 193 12.62 35.47 5.54
C ILE A 193 12.67 34.60 6.81
N TYR A 194 13.07 33.32 6.69
CA TYR A 194 13.16 32.43 7.82
C TYR A 194 14.17 32.91 8.88
N ILE A 195 15.36 33.35 8.46
CA ILE A 195 16.38 33.87 9.37
C ILE A 195 15.91 35.15 10.08
N GLU A 196 15.29 36.05 9.35
CA GLU A 196 14.85 37.36 9.91
C GLU A 196 13.67 37.23 10.86
N HIS A 197 12.78 36.25 10.62
CA HIS A 197 11.54 36.04 11.37
C HIS A 197 11.48 34.67 12.10
N GLU A 198 12.62 34.04 12.43
CA GLU A 198 12.67 32.71 13.02
C GLU A 198 11.79 32.59 14.27
N ASN A 199 11.81 33.60 15.14
CA ASN A 199 11.03 33.59 16.39
C ASN A 199 9.51 33.76 16.17
N GLU A 200 9.10 34.28 15.01
CA GLU A 200 7.70 34.57 14.70
C GLU A 200 7.08 33.40 13.90
N LEU A 201 7.86 32.69 13.08
CA LEU A 201 7.35 31.71 12.14
C LEU A 201 7.01 30.38 12.79
N MET A 202 7.65 29.98 13.90
CA MET A 202 7.42 28.75 14.67
C MET A 202 7.31 27.45 13.82
N CYS A 203 7.79 27.48 12.58
CA CYS A 203 7.79 26.34 11.66
C CYS A 203 9.09 26.29 10.87
N SER A 204 9.48 25.15 10.33
CA SER A 204 10.70 25.02 9.56
C SER A 204 10.58 25.65 8.17
N GLU A 205 11.71 26.06 7.58
CA GLU A 205 11.79 26.55 6.19
C GLU A 205 11.13 25.57 5.21
N LYS A 206 11.35 24.25 5.38
CA LYS A 206 10.73 23.22 4.55
C LYS A 206 9.20 23.23 4.67
N THR A 207 8.67 23.53 5.85
CA THR A 207 7.23 23.63 6.08
C THR A 207 6.63 24.79 5.29
N ILE A 208 7.31 25.92 5.22
CA ILE A 208 6.89 27.06 4.42
C ILE A 208 6.80 26.68 2.94
N TYR A 209 7.82 26.01 2.40
CA TYR A 209 7.78 25.52 1.03
C TYR A 209 6.61 24.56 0.78
N ASN A 210 6.31 23.65 1.73
CA ASN A 210 5.19 22.75 1.62
C ASN A 210 3.84 23.50 1.61
N TYR A 211 3.70 24.56 2.37
CA TYR A 211 2.49 25.38 2.39
C TYR A 211 2.29 26.16 1.09
N ILE A 212 3.38 26.66 0.49
CA ILE A 212 3.35 27.30 -0.83
C ILE A 212 3.00 26.26 -1.91
N ASP A 213 3.57 25.03 -1.84
CA ASP A 213 3.24 23.93 -2.76
C ASP A 213 1.78 23.50 -2.66
N ALA A 214 1.23 23.50 -1.45
CA ALA A 214 -0.18 23.21 -1.19
C ALA A 214 -1.12 24.37 -1.52
N CYS A 215 -0.60 25.49 -2.05
CA CYS A 215 -1.36 26.71 -2.39
C CYS A 215 -2.15 27.32 -1.22
N LEU A 216 -1.59 27.27 -0.02
CA LEU A 216 -2.22 27.80 1.20
C LEU A 216 -1.92 29.29 1.43
N PHE A 217 -0.91 29.82 0.75
CA PHE A 217 -0.53 31.23 0.76
C PHE A 217 -0.95 31.92 -0.53
N ASP A 218 -0.99 33.24 -0.52
CA ASP A 218 -1.27 34.03 -1.71
C ASP A 218 -0.14 33.92 -2.73
N VAL A 219 1.10 33.72 -2.26
CA VAL A 219 2.25 33.48 -3.13
C VAL A 219 2.28 32.03 -3.64
N ARG A 220 2.74 31.88 -4.86
CA ARG A 220 2.86 30.61 -5.57
C ARG A 220 4.32 30.28 -5.83
N ASN A 221 4.57 29.04 -6.23
CA ASN A 221 5.93 28.59 -6.59
C ASN A 221 6.60 29.42 -7.67
N ILE A 222 5.83 30.05 -8.55
CA ILE A 222 6.33 30.91 -9.61
C ILE A 222 6.93 32.22 -9.08
N ASP A 223 6.45 32.68 -7.92
CA ASP A 223 6.90 33.91 -7.29
C ASP A 223 8.24 33.74 -6.54
N LEU A 224 8.68 32.51 -6.36
CA LEU A 224 9.91 32.20 -5.65
C LEU A 224 11.14 32.34 -6.55
N PRO A 225 12.18 33.11 -6.13
CA PRO A 225 13.33 33.49 -6.97
C PRO A 225 14.12 32.33 -7.56
N ARG A 226 14.05 31.11 -6.96
CA ARG A 226 14.88 29.96 -7.36
C ARG A 226 14.16 28.63 -7.50
N LYS A 227 12.86 28.55 -7.23
CA LYS A 227 12.17 27.25 -7.20
C LYS A 227 11.75 26.77 -8.59
N VAL A 228 11.50 27.69 -9.52
CA VAL A 228 11.21 27.32 -10.92
C VAL A 228 12.52 27.04 -11.66
N ARG A 229 13.16 25.96 -11.34
CA ARG A 229 14.19 25.38 -12.21
C ARG A 229 13.52 24.33 -13.07
N PHE A 230 13.60 24.48 -14.37
CA PHE A 230 13.29 23.41 -15.29
C PHE A 230 14.13 22.19 -14.86
N ARG A 231 13.46 21.10 -14.51
CA ARG A 231 14.13 19.82 -14.28
C ARG A 231 14.90 19.53 -15.57
N GLU A 232 16.22 19.48 -15.52
CA GLU A 232 16.99 19.05 -16.66
C GLU A 232 16.37 17.76 -17.15
N ARG A 233 15.92 17.75 -18.40
CA ARG A 233 15.44 16.50 -19.00
C ARG A 233 16.56 15.49 -18.81
N TYR A 234 16.27 14.39 -18.15
CA TYR A 234 17.19 13.26 -18.11
C TYR A 234 17.70 13.07 -19.52
N LYS A 235 18.98 13.35 -19.77
CA LYS A 235 19.62 12.97 -21.03
C LYS A 235 19.31 11.49 -21.14
N LYS A 236 18.57 11.11 -22.18
CA LYS A 236 18.38 9.69 -22.49
C LYS A 236 19.77 9.10 -22.43
N PRO A 237 20.00 8.00 -21.68
CA PRO A 237 21.32 7.40 -21.64
C PRO A 237 21.76 7.23 -23.09
N GLU A 238 22.89 7.87 -23.46
CA GLU A 238 23.44 7.70 -24.79
C GLU A 238 23.59 6.20 -24.98
N PHE A 239 23.02 5.72 -26.06
CA PHE A 239 23.13 4.31 -26.39
C PHE A 239 24.63 4.00 -26.48
N LYS A 240 25.18 3.42 -25.44
CA LYS A 240 26.58 3.02 -25.42
C LYS A 240 26.70 1.80 -26.31
N VAL A 241 27.14 2.04 -27.51
CA VAL A 241 27.53 0.96 -28.41
C VAL A 241 28.60 0.14 -27.69
N ASP A 242 28.38 -1.16 -27.59
CA ASP A 242 29.37 -2.06 -27.01
C ASP A 242 30.72 -1.84 -27.74
N LYS A 243 31.72 -1.42 -26.97
CA LYS A 243 33.05 -1.18 -27.51
C LYS A 243 33.69 -2.46 -28.08
N GLY A 244 33.21 -3.62 -27.65
CA GLY A 244 33.61 -4.92 -28.16
C GLY A 244 33.35 -5.07 -29.66
N CYS A 245 32.29 -4.44 -30.20
CA CYS A 245 31.98 -4.47 -31.64
C CYS A 245 33.02 -3.74 -32.51
N ARG A 246 33.91 -2.93 -31.92
CA ARG A 246 34.97 -2.17 -32.60
C ARG A 246 36.33 -2.86 -32.54
N ILE A 247 36.49 -3.94 -31.83
CA ILE A 247 37.71 -4.72 -31.77
C ILE A 247 37.94 -5.35 -33.13
N GLY A 248 39.13 -5.19 -33.69
CA GLY A 248 39.47 -5.67 -35.06
C GLY A 248 38.93 -4.81 -36.22
N ARG A 249 38.36 -3.61 -35.92
CA ARG A 249 37.77 -2.69 -36.91
C ARG A 249 38.33 -1.28 -36.81
N SER A 250 39.51 -1.13 -36.24
CA SER A 250 40.22 0.15 -36.25
C SER A 250 40.93 0.38 -37.58
N TYR A 251 41.11 1.65 -37.97
CA TYR A 251 41.79 2.00 -39.21
C TYR A 251 43.22 1.43 -39.25
N LYS A 252 43.92 1.42 -38.11
CA LYS A 252 45.28 0.82 -38.01
C LYS A 252 45.28 -0.69 -38.26
N GLU A 253 44.26 -1.38 -37.76
CA GLU A 253 44.12 -2.83 -38.01
C GLU A 253 43.75 -3.12 -39.45
N PHE A 254 42.96 -2.24 -40.08
CA PHE A 254 42.67 -2.31 -41.51
C PHE A 254 43.92 -2.06 -42.35
N GLU A 255 44.71 -1.03 -42.06
CA GLU A 255 46.01 -0.80 -42.77
C GLU A 255 46.92 -2.00 -42.64
N ALA A 256 47.11 -2.53 -41.42
CA ALA A 256 47.97 -3.71 -41.21
C ALA A 256 47.45 -4.98 -41.90
N TYR A 257 46.13 -5.09 -42.12
CA TYR A 257 45.53 -6.16 -42.91
C TYR A 257 45.80 -5.97 -44.40
N MET A 258 45.66 -4.75 -44.94
CA MET A 258 45.90 -4.43 -46.33
C MET A 258 47.37 -4.58 -46.74
N GLU A 259 48.31 -4.23 -45.82
CA GLU A 259 49.74 -4.49 -46.05
C GLU A 259 50.06 -5.98 -46.22
N LYS A 260 49.35 -6.83 -45.48
CA LYS A 260 49.51 -8.29 -45.55
C LYS A 260 48.80 -8.94 -46.73
N ASN A 261 47.75 -8.28 -47.24
CA ASN A 261 46.87 -8.81 -48.29
C ASN A 261 46.63 -7.76 -49.39
N PRO A 262 47.66 -7.42 -50.19
CA PRO A 262 47.59 -6.33 -51.18
C PRO A 262 46.55 -6.56 -52.26
N ASP A 263 46.22 -7.80 -52.56
CA ASP A 263 45.25 -8.17 -53.61
C ASP A 263 43.79 -8.17 -53.18
N THR A 264 43.51 -7.71 -51.93
CA THR A 264 42.13 -7.69 -51.42
C THR A 264 41.41 -6.45 -51.94
N ALA A 265 40.32 -6.66 -52.68
CA ALA A 265 39.45 -5.57 -53.13
C ALA A 265 38.72 -4.91 -51.98
N VAL A 266 38.80 -3.59 -51.87
CA VAL A 266 38.02 -2.79 -50.95
C VAL A 266 36.75 -2.35 -51.66
N VAL A 267 35.58 -2.82 -51.20
CA VAL A 267 34.26 -2.46 -51.73
C VAL A 267 33.63 -1.37 -50.87
#